data_e4f79bfa53e04bb5e7f8c92559077791
#
_entry.id   e4f79bfa53e04bb5e7f8c92559077791
#
_cell.length_a   1.000
_cell.length_b   1.000
_cell.length_c   1.000
_cell.angle_alpha   90.00
_cell.angle_beta   90.00
_cell.angle_gamma   90.00
#
_symmetry.space_group_name_H-M   'P 1'
#
loop_
_entity.id
_entity.type
_entity.pdbx_description
1 polymer ?
#
loop_
_entity_poly.entity_id
_entity_poly.type
_entity_poly.pdbx_seq_one_letter_code
_entity_poly.pdbx_strand_id
1 'polypeptide(L)'
;MSADYEAVYESLAQLRSRAVTLLEWGSGLGVVTIIASRMGYEAYGIEAEPLLVEYAEDFSQAYGAEARFAQGSFVPDDFEWNPSGGDEAIRTMIDAPSAYDDLELELQDFDLVYAYPWPDERTFYHNIMRHCGRNNAMLLSYDAREGMELVRFNDA
;
A
#
# COMPACT_ATOMS: atom_id res chain seq x y z
N MET A 1 -1.50 -6.50 15.29
CA MET A 1 -2.70 -5.67 15.47
C MET A 1 -3.33 -5.43 14.11
N SER A 2 -4.61 -5.67 13.98
CA SER A 2 -5.29 -5.49 12.69
C SER A 2 -6.00 -4.14 12.62
N ALA A 3 -6.18 -3.62 11.42
CA ALA A 3 -6.95 -2.43 11.17
C ALA A 3 -8.45 -2.71 11.42
N ASP A 4 -9.22 -1.64 11.56
CA ASP A 4 -10.68 -1.72 11.56
C ASP A 4 -11.15 -1.89 10.12
N TYR A 5 -11.41 -3.12 9.73
CA TYR A 5 -11.76 -3.44 8.34
C TYR A 5 -13.10 -2.85 7.90
N GLU A 6 -14.02 -2.63 8.83
CA GLU A 6 -15.27 -1.94 8.51
C GLU A 6 -15.03 -0.49 8.11
N ALA A 7 -14.16 0.22 8.87
CA ALA A 7 -13.78 1.59 8.54
C ALA A 7 -13.02 1.65 7.21
N VAL A 8 -12.14 0.70 6.96
CA VAL A 8 -11.43 0.59 5.67
C VAL A 8 -12.43 0.39 4.53
N TYR A 9 -13.36 -0.54 4.68
CA TYR A 9 -14.39 -0.81 3.68
C TYR A 9 -15.22 0.46 3.37
N GLU A 10 -15.67 1.17 4.39
CA GLU A 10 -16.44 2.39 4.22
C GLU A 10 -15.65 3.46 3.46
N SER A 11 -14.37 3.62 3.81
CA SER A 11 -13.51 4.58 3.11
C SER A 11 -13.33 4.20 1.64
N LEU A 12 -13.09 2.92 1.37
CA LEU A 12 -12.94 2.43 -0.01
C LEU A 12 -14.24 2.60 -0.81
N ALA A 13 -15.38 2.38 -0.19
CA ALA A 13 -16.67 2.60 -0.84
C ALA A 13 -16.85 4.05 -1.25
N GLN A 14 -16.49 5.00 -0.40
CA GLN A 14 -16.57 6.41 -0.68
C GLN A 14 -15.62 6.86 -1.80
N LEU A 15 -14.46 6.20 -1.91
CA LEU A 15 -13.44 6.55 -2.90
C LEU A 15 -13.62 5.83 -4.24
N ARG A 16 -14.56 4.90 -4.34
CA ARG A 16 -14.70 4.05 -5.52
C ARG A 16 -14.98 4.83 -6.81
N SER A 17 -15.69 5.96 -6.72
CA SER A 17 -15.95 6.81 -7.88
C SER A 17 -14.75 7.68 -8.30
N ARG A 18 -13.70 7.73 -7.47
CA ARG A 18 -12.56 8.61 -7.65
C ARG A 18 -11.25 7.86 -7.92
N ALA A 19 -11.26 6.53 -7.77
CA ALA A 19 -10.07 5.72 -7.96
C ALA A 19 -10.43 4.37 -8.58
N VAL A 20 -9.59 3.92 -9.50
CA VAL A 20 -9.75 2.63 -10.18
C VAL A 20 -8.71 1.63 -9.67
N THR A 21 -7.45 2.06 -9.53
CA THR A 21 -6.33 1.21 -9.12
C THR A 21 -5.96 1.46 -7.67
N LEU A 22 -5.76 0.37 -6.93
CA LEU A 22 -5.36 0.42 -5.53
C LEU A 22 -4.13 -0.43 -5.30
N LEU A 23 -3.18 0.11 -4.55
CA LEU A 23 -1.99 -0.61 -4.09
C LEU A 23 -1.94 -0.60 -2.58
N GLU A 24 -1.82 -1.77 -1.97
CA GLU A 24 -1.60 -1.89 -0.52
C GLU A 24 -0.12 -2.11 -0.23
N TRP A 25 0.47 -1.21 0.57
CA TRP A 25 1.83 -1.34 1.05
C TRP A 25 1.86 -2.18 2.34
N GLY A 26 2.69 -3.23 2.35
CA GLY A 26 2.75 -4.13 3.49
C GLY A 26 1.47 -4.94 3.61
N SER A 27 1.09 -5.64 2.55
CA SER A 27 -0.24 -6.24 2.45
C SER A 27 -0.51 -7.41 3.41
N GLY A 28 0.51 -8.01 3.99
CA GLY A 28 0.34 -9.10 4.94
C GLY A 28 -0.45 -10.25 4.34
N LEU A 29 -1.55 -10.62 4.98
CA LEU A 29 -2.46 -11.65 4.49
C LEU A 29 -3.39 -11.17 3.37
N GLY A 30 -3.27 -9.91 2.96
CA GLY A 30 -3.96 -9.38 1.80
C GLY A 30 -5.42 -8.99 2.01
N VAL A 31 -5.87 -8.85 3.25
CA VAL A 31 -7.29 -8.61 3.55
C VAL A 31 -7.81 -7.36 2.85
N VAL A 32 -7.11 -6.23 2.95
CA VAL A 32 -7.57 -4.98 2.34
C VAL A 32 -7.53 -5.07 0.82
N THR A 33 -6.48 -5.63 0.25
CA THR A 33 -6.36 -5.83 -1.20
C THR A 33 -7.51 -6.72 -1.72
N ILE A 34 -7.84 -7.79 -1.00
CA ILE A 34 -8.94 -8.69 -1.37
C ILE A 34 -10.29 -7.96 -1.28
N ILE A 35 -10.52 -7.22 -0.20
CA ILE A 35 -11.74 -6.41 -0.05
C ILE A 35 -11.87 -5.44 -1.23
N ALA A 36 -10.80 -4.72 -1.55
CA ALA A 36 -10.80 -3.76 -2.65
C ALA A 36 -11.10 -4.43 -3.99
N SER A 37 -10.47 -5.58 -4.25
CA SER A 37 -10.72 -6.34 -5.47
C SER A 37 -12.20 -6.72 -5.59
N ARG A 38 -12.80 -7.18 -4.51
CA ARG A 38 -14.21 -7.57 -4.49
C ARG A 38 -15.16 -6.38 -4.63
N MET A 39 -14.69 -5.18 -4.35
CA MET A 39 -15.45 -3.95 -4.55
C MET A 39 -15.31 -3.37 -5.96
N GLY A 40 -14.48 -3.98 -6.81
CA GLY A 40 -14.31 -3.55 -8.19
C GLY A 40 -13.05 -2.75 -8.47
N TYR A 41 -12.18 -2.54 -7.47
CA TYR A 41 -10.87 -1.94 -7.72
C TYR A 41 -9.96 -2.93 -8.48
N GLU A 42 -9.08 -2.41 -9.30
CA GLU A 42 -7.91 -3.16 -9.75
C GLU A 42 -6.91 -3.12 -8.60
N ALA A 43 -6.84 -4.22 -7.83
CA ALA A 43 -6.19 -4.23 -6.52
C ALA A 43 -4.91 -5.05 -6.53
N TYR A 44 -3.87 -4.45 -5.95
CA TYR A 44 -2.52 -5.02 -5.87
C TYR A 44 -1.99 -4.87 -4.45
N GLY A 45 -1.18 -5.84 -4.01
CA GLY A 45 -0.52 -5.78 -2.71
C GLY A 45 0.95 -6.08 -2.83
N ILE A 46 1.75 -5.41 -2.03
CA ILE A 46 3.19 -5.65 -1.91
C ILE A 46 3.49 -6.07 -0.48
N GLU A 47 4.20 -7.18 -0.32
CA GLU A 47 4.58 -7.72 0.97
C GLU A 47 6.01 -8.26 0.90
N ALA A 48 6.83 -7.93 1.92
CA ALA A 48 8.22 -8.36 1.95
C ALA A 48 8.39 -9.83 2.31
N GLU A 49 7.48 -10.40 3.10
CA GLU A 49 7.58 -11.76 3.60
C GLU A 49 6.97 -12.76 2.61
N PRO A 50 7.78 -13.66 1.99
CA PRO A 50 7.27 -14.56 0.94
C PRO A 50 6.12 -15.45 1.40
N LEU A 51 6.15 -15.93 2.64
CA LEU A 51 5.10 -16.82 3.15
C LEU A 51 3.76 -16.10 3.25
N LEU A 52 3.78 -14.81 3.62
CA LEU A 52 2.55 -14.01 3.68
C LEU A 52 1.99 -13.77 2.28
N VAL A 53 2.84 -13.55 1.28
CA VAL A 53 2.41 -13.42 -0.12
C VAL A 53 1.69 -14.69 -0.57
N GLU A 54 2.25 -15.85 -0.26
CA GLU A 54 1.65 -17.13 -0.61
C GLU A 54 0.26 -17.30 0.03
N TYR A 55 0.16 -16.99 1.33
CA TYR A 55 -1.14 -17.03 2.03
C TYR A 55 -2.15 -16.05 1.44
N ALA A 56 -1.70 -14.84 1.09
CA ALA A 56 -2.58 -13.84 0.50
C ALA A 56 -3.13 -14.31 -0.86
N GLU A 57 -2.31 -14.92 -1.68
CA GLU A 57 -2.73 -15.50 -2.96
C GLU A 57 -3.76 -16.60 -2.76
N ASP A 58 -3.55 -17.48 -1.78
CA ASP A 58 -4.48 -18.56 -1.45
C ASP A 58 -5.82 -18.00 -0.97
N PHE A 59 -5.80 -16.99 -0.10
CA PHE A 59 -7.03 -16.35 0.37
C PHE A 59 -7.77 -15.63 -0.77
N SER A 60 -7.03 -14.94 -1.62
CA SER A 60 -7.64 -14.26 -2.77
C SER A 60 -8.40 -15.25 -3.65
N GLN A 61 -7.78 -16.37 -3.94
CA GLN A 61 -8.41 -17.44 -4.73
C GLN A 61 -9.63 -18.01 -4.01
N ALA A 62 -9.51 -18.29 -2.72
CA ALA A 62 -10.59 -18.86 -1.91
C ALA A 62 -11.83 -17.96 -1.86
N TYR A 63 -11.62 -16.64 -1.83
CA TYR A 63 -12.72 -15.67 -1.80
C TYR A 63 -13.15 -15.18 -3.18
N GLY A 64 -12.62 -15.77 -4.24
CA GLY A 64 -13.00 -15.40 -5.60
C GLY A 64 -12.59 -13.97 -5.98
N ALA A 65 -11.50 -13.48 -5.41
CA ALA A 65 -10.98 -12.16 -5.75
C ALA A 65 -9.97 -12.25 -6.90
N GLU A 66 -9.77 -11.13 -7.57
CA GLU A 66 -8.78 -11.00 -8.65
C GLU A 66 -7.59 -10.13 -8.22
N ALA A 67 -7.26 -10.16 -6.94
CA ALA A 67 -6.14 -9.42 -6.39
C ALA A 67 -4.81 -10.03 -6.84
N ARG A 68 -3.81 -9.17 -7.08
CA ARG A 68 -2.45 -9.60 -7.40
C ARG A 68 -1.50 -9.17 -6.30
N PHE A 69 -0.55 -10.03 -5.98
CA PHE A 69 0.44 -9.76 -4.93
C PHE A 69 1.84 -9.94 -5.47
N ALA A 70 2.77 -9.12 -5.00
CA ALA A 70 4.18 -9.24 -5.30
C ALA A 70 5.00 -9.24 -4.02
N GLN A 71 6.07 -10.03 -4.01
CA GLN A 71 6.98 -10.09 -2.89
C GLN A 71 8.11 -9.08 -3.11
N GLY A 72 8.40 -8.30 -2.08
CA GLY A 72 9.49 -7.35 -2.12
C GLY A 72 9.17 -6.08 -1.34
N SER A 73 9.94 -5.04 -1.61
CA SER A 73 9.75 -3.73 -1.01
C SER A 73 8.74 -2.89 -1.79
N PHE A 74 7.93 -2.11 -1.08
CA PHE A 74 7.08 -1.10 -1.70
C PHE A 74 7.80 0.21 -1.99
N VAL A 75 9.08 0.30 -1.62
CA VAL A 75 9.89 1.49 -1.89
C VAL A 75 10.40 1.42 -3.32
N PRO A 76 10.11 2.41 -4.18
CA PRO A 76 10.63 2.44 -5.54
C PRO A 76 12.16 2.52 -5.55
N ASP A 77 12.80 1.91 -6.55
CA ASP A 77 14.25 1.85 -6.66
C ASP A 77 14.91 3.23 -6.75
N ASP A 78 14.21 4.20 -7.34
CA ASP A 78 14.73 5.55 -7.53
C ASP A 78 14.47 6.48 -6.34
N PHE A 79 13.83 5.98 -5.27
CA PHE A 79 13.58 6.77 -4.07
C PHE A 79 14.80 6.79 -3.17
N GLU A 80 15.29 7.99 -2.87
CA GLU A 80 16.40 8.18 -1.96
C GLU A 80 15.90 8.74 -0.63
N TRP A 81 16.08 7.98 0.43
CA TRP A 81 15.75 8.39 1.80
C TRP A 81 17.02 8.41 2.63
N ASN A 82 17.30 9.54 3.25
CA ASN A 82 18.48 9.69 4.08
C ASN A 82 18.05 10.15 5.48
N PRO A 83 17.57 9.21 6.33
CA PRO A 83 17.17 9.57 7.68
C PRO A 83 18.38 9.94 8.52
N SER A 84 18.32 11.07 9.19
CA SER A 84 19.30 11.42 10.21
C SER A 84 19.01 10.57 11.47
N GLY A 85 19.72 9.47 11.62
CA GLY A 85 19.54 8.56 12.75
C GLY A 85 18.63 7.38 12.38
N GLY A 86 19.21 6.39 11.73
CA GLY A 86 18.49 5.32 11.07
C GLY A 86 17.66 4.43 11.96
N ASP A 87 16.38 4.35 11.67
CA ASP A 87 15.54 3.24 12.07
C ASP A 87 15.92 2.05 11.18
N GLU A 88 16.32 0.94 11.81
CA GLU A 88 16.72 -0.27 11.09
C GLU A 88 15.57 -0.85 10.26
N ALA A 89 14.33 -0.69 10.73
CA ALA A 89 13.16 -1.17 9.99
C ALA A 89 12.99 -0.44 8.66
N ILE A 90 13.15 0.89 8.65
CA ILE A 90 13.10 1.68 7.43
C ILE A 90 14.26 1.30 6.51
N ARG A 91 15.45 1.13 7.09
CA ARG A 91 16.64 0.72 6.33
C ARG A 91 16.45 -0.63 5.67
N THR A 92 15.84 -1.59 6.37
CA THR A 92 15.54 -2.92 5.82
C THR A 92 14.57 -2.82 4.65
N MET A 93 13.56 -1.97 4.74
CA MET A 93 12.60 -1.75 3.64
C MET A 93 13.27 -1.14 2.41
N ILE A 94 14.20 -0.20 2.61
CA ILE A 94 14.93 0.45 1.51
C ILE A 94 15.88 -0.54 0.82
N ASP A 95 16.53 -1.41 1.58
CA ASP A 95 17.54 -2.33 1.07
C ASP A 95 16.94 -3.56 0.38
N ALA A 96 15.66 -3.85 0.62
CA ALA A 96 15.01 -4.99 -0.02
C ALA A 96 14.74 -4.68 -1.51
N PRO A 97 14.78 -5.70 -2.40
CA PRO A 97 14.44 -5.49 -3.80
C PRO A 97 13.02 -4.94 -3.96
N SER A 98 12.84 -4.01 -4.89
CA SER A 98 11.54 -3.45 -5.20
C SER A 98 10.61 -4.48 -5.82
N ALA A 99 9.34 -4.48 -5.40
CA ALA A 99 8.34 -5.39 -5.94
C ALA A 99 7.65 -4.87 -7.21
N TYR A 100 7.91 -3.64 -7.60
CA TYR A 100 7.20 -3.04 -8.74
C TYR A 100 7.51 -3.74 -10.07
N ASP A 101 8.73 -4.26 -10.23
CA ASP A 101 9.09 -4.99 -11.44
C ASP A 101 8.23 -6.25 -11.63
N ASP A 102 7.95 -6.97 -10.54
CA ASP A 102 7.10 -8.16 -10.58
C ASP A 102 5.65 -7.83 -10.92
N LEU A 103 5.18 -6.65 -10.53
CA LEU A 103 3.84 -6.17 -10.88
C LEU A 103 3.76 -5.65 -12.32
N GLU A 104 4.90 -5.34 -12.92
CA GLU A 104 4.98 -4.66 -14.23
C GLU A 104 4.28 -3.29 -14.20
N LEU A 105 4.31 -2.65 -13.03
CA LEU A 105 3.71 -1.34 -12.78
C LEU A 105 4.66 -0.51 -11.93
N GLU A 106 4.50 0.81 -11.99
CA GLU A 106 5.20 1.74 -11.15
C GLU A 106 4.24 2.40 -10.17
N LEU A 107 4.76 3.02 -9.12
CA LEU A 107 3.91 3.70 -8.12
C LEU A 107 3.01 4.75 -8.78
N GLN A 108 3.50 5.44 -9.81
CA GLN A 108 2.72 6.45 -10.53
C GLN A 108 1.53 5.89 -11.31
N ASP A 109 1.43 4.57 -11.44
CA ASP A 109 0.29 3.93 -12.12
C ASP A 109 -0.94 3.78 -11.20
N PHE A 110 -0.79 4.07 -9.90
CA PHE A 110 -1.85 3.86 -8.93
C PHE A 110 -2.56 5.14 -8.53
N ASP A 111 -3.89 5.10 -8.51
CA ASP A 111 -4.74 6.20 -8.06
C ASP A 111 -4.75 6.33 -6.56
N LEU A 112 -4.74 5.20 -5.86
CA LEU A 112 -4.93 5.10 -4.43
C LEU A 112 -3.96 4.09 -3.84
N VAL A 113 -3.24 4.51 -2.81
CA VAL A 113 -2.39 3.63 -2.01
C VAL A 113 -2.99 3.52 -0.62
N TYR A 114 -3.05 2.31 -0.09
CA TYR A 114 -3.45 2.06 1.29
C TYR A 114 -2.26 1.54 2.10
N ALA A 115 -2.13 2.04 3.33
CA ALA A 115 -1.09 1.57 4.24
C ALA A 115 -1.57 1.65 5.69
N TYR A 116 -0.99 0.79 6.53
CA TYR A 116 -1.15 0.86 7.98
C TYR A 116 0.25 1.06 8.59
N PRO A 117 0.76 2.30 8.56
CA PRO A 117 2.12 2.56 9.02
C PRO A 117 2.20 2.59 10.56
N TRP A 118 3.38 2.29 11.09
CA TRP A 118 3.69 2.65 12.46
C TRP A 118 3.72 4.18 12.58
N PRO A 119 3.36 4.75 13.75
CA PRO A 119 3.26 6.21 13.88
C PRO A 119 4.50 7.00 13.45
N ASP A 120 5.69 6.46 13.67
CA ASP A 120 6.96 7.09 13.31
C ASP A 120 7.34 6.91 11.83
N GLU A 121 6.56 6.12 11.06
CA GLU A 121 6.81 5.89 9.64
C GLU A 121 6.01 6.80 8.71
N ARG A 122 5.05 7.56 9.22
CA ARG A 122 4.14 8.36 8.37
C ARG A 122 4.87 9.32 7.45
N THR A 123 5.89 10.01 7.96
CA THR A 123 6.67 10.96 7.18
C THR A 123 7.38 10.27 6.02
N PHE A 124 7.91 9.08 6.27
CA PHE A 124 8.55 8.24 5.23
C PHE A 124 7.56 7.89 4.13
N TYR A 125 6.36 7.43 4.48
CA TYR A 125 5.33 7.05 3.52
C TYR A 125 4.87 8.26 2.69
N HIS A 126 4.68 9.41 3.33
CA HIS A 126 4.32 10.64 2.64
C HIS A 126 5.42 11.09 1.67
N ASN A 127 6.68 10.93 2.04
CA ASN A 127 7.79 11.30 1.16
C ASN A 127 7.86 10.40 -0.07
N ILE A 128 7.61 9.10 0.07
CA ILE A 128 7.54 8.21 -1.10
C ILE A 128 6.44 8.67 -2.05
N MET A 129 5.25 8.94 -1.54
CA MET A 129 4.14 9.42 -2.38
C MET A 129 4.47 10.74 -3.06
N ARG A 130 5.10 11.64 -2.32
CA ARG A 130 5.40 12.97 -2.84
C ARG A 130 6.44 12.94 -3.96
N HIS A 131 7.42 12.06 -3.86
CA HIS A 131 8.53 11.98 -4.83
C HIS A 131 8.31 10.99 -5.96
N CYS A 132 7.56 9.93 -5.74
CA CYS A 132 7.42 8.83 -6.68
C CYS A 132 5.99 8.58 -7.14
N GLY A 133 5.00 9.09 -6.41
CA GLY A 133 3.59 8.90 -6.75
C GLY A 133 3.15 9.80 -7.89
N ARG A 134 2.00 9.44 -8.46
CA ARG A 134 1.36 10.24 -9.49
C ARG A 134 0.82 11.55 -8.90
N ASN A 135 0.79 12.61 -9.70
CA ASN A 135 0.10 13.83 -9.30
C ASN A 135 -1.38 13.54 -9.05
N ASN A 136 -1.92 14.03 -7.96
CA ASN A 136 -3.28 13.78 -7.47
C ASN A 136 -3.52 12.36 -6.95
N ALA A 137 -2.49 11.52 -6.80
CA ALA A 137 -2.63 10.25 -6.12
C ALA A 137 -3.00 10.45 -4.64
N MET A 138 -3.69 9.48 -4.08
CA MET A 138 -4.16 9.55 -2.70
C MET A 138 -3.50 8.44 -1.86
N LEU A 139 -3.19 8.77 -0.62
CA LEU A 139 -2.78 7.80 0.38
C LEU A 139 -3.86 7.71 1.45
N LEU A 140 -4.45 6.54 1.58
CA LEU A 140 -5.39 6.20 2.64
C LEU A 140 -4.63 5.41 3.69
N SER A 141 -4.59 5.90 4.91
CA SER A 141 -3.90 5.20 5.99
C SER A 141 -4.80 5.02 7.20
N TYR A 142 -4.57 3.95 7.93
CA TYR A 142 -5.26 3.66 9.18
C TYR A 142 -4.31 3.93 10.35
N ASP A 143 -4.83 4.62 11.35
CA ASP A 143 -4.13 4.85 12.62
C ASP A 143 -4.99 4.29 13.75
N ALA A 144 -4.38 3.48 14.63
CA ALA A 144 -5.13 2.83 15.70
C ALA A 144 -5.77 3.81 16.68
N ARG A 145 -5.28 5.04 16.74
CA ARG A 145 -5.79 6.08 17.66
C ARG A 145 -6.75 7.04 16.98
N GLU A 146 -6.43 7.44 15.75
CA GLU A 146 -7.15 8.51 15.04
C GLU A 146 -8.06 8.01 13.93
N GLY A 147 -7.99 6.72 13.58
CA GLY A 147 -8.80 6.13 12.53
C GLY A 147 -8.23 6.34 11.15
N MET A 148 -9.11 6.57 10.18
CA MET A 148 -8.72 6.70 8.78
C MET A 148 -8.26 8.12 8.47
N GLU A 149 -7.20 8.23 7.65
CA GLU A 149 -6.72 9.49 7.12
C GLU A 149 -6.55 9.38 5.61
N LEU A 150 -6.97 10.40 4.89
CA LEU A 150 -6.79 10.46 3.44
C LEU A 150 -6.00 11.73 3.10
N VAL A 151 -4.89 11.55 2.39
CA VAL A 151 -4.06 12.66 1.91
C VAL A 151 -3.94 12.58 0.40
N ARG A 152 -4.17 13.69 -0.28
CA ARG A 152 -3.95 13.80 -1.73
C ARG A 152 -2.61 14.52 -1.97
N PHE A 153 -1.82 14.00 -2.88
CA PHE A 153 -0.51 14.55 -3.21
C PHE A 153 -0.56 15.27 -4.54
N ASN A 154 -0.35 16.58 -4.51
CA ASN A 154 -0.35 17.44 -5.70
C ASN A 154 1.06 17.96 -5.94
N ASP A 155 1.42 18.16 -7.21
CA ASP A 155 2.59 18.96 -7.56
C ASP A 155 2.29 20.40 -7.18
N ALA A 156 3.04 20.91 -6.23
CA ALA A 156 2.89 22.29 -5.81
C ALA A 156 3.63 23.22 -6.74
#